data_b4ff470873d28bc7f4fec789c74b06ae
#
_entry.id   b4ff470873d28bc7f4fec789c74b06ae
#
_cell.length_a   1.000
_cell.length_b   1.000
_cell.length_c   1.000
_cell.angle_alpha   90.00
_cell.angle_beta   90.00
_cell.angle_gamma   90.00
#
_symmetry.space_group_name_H-M   'P 1'
#
loop_
_entity.id
_entity.type
_entity.pdbx_description
1 polymer ?
#
loop_
_entity_poly.entity_id
_entity_poly.type
_entity_poly.pdbx_seq_one_letter_code
_entity_poly.pdbx_strand_id
1 'polypeptide(L)'
;LAILFKSNLRMVLEGIQGDRVYLNDPAVGRRTVSWTDFKGSYTGIAMEIRPGENFQPMGHRYNVLKDVGSKLWQDKWAVLFVLLIGLGMLVCQLASPVMSQIFLDDILTGKHPDWMVNLMLAMTLSFVLSGILSFMRSWCLTRWQEKITLADSSSFFWHLLKLPMDFFQQRFAGEIASRASFTESIAAVLSGSAATCLLDFFTALFFLFLLYEYSPSLTVIGV
;
A
#
# COMPACT_ATOMS: atom_id res chain seq x y z
N LEU A 1 -15.53 -21.36 23.99
CA LEU A 1 -15.10 -21.78 22.63
C LEU A 1 -15.03 -23.28 22.60
N ALA A 2 -15.88 -23.97 21.82
CA ALA A 2 -15.88 -25.44 21.73
C ALA A 2 -15.12 -25.85 20.45
N ILE A 3 -14.14 -26.74 20.60
CA ILE A 3 -13.40 -27.30 19.46
C ILE A 3 -14.00 -28.66 19.17
N LEU A 4 -14.47 -28.83 17.93
CA LEU A 4 -15.13 -30.04 17.45
C LEU A 4 -14.18 -30.82 16.53
N PHE A 5 -14.16 -32.13 16.68
CA PHE A 5 -13.35 -33.02 15.85
C PHE A 5 -14.25 -33.82 14.90
N LYS A 6 -14.05 -33.66 13.60
CA LYS A 6 -14.69 -34.46 12.57
C LYS A 6 -13.60 -35.24 11.83
N SER A 7 -13.59 -36.58 12.01
CA SER A 7 -12.54 -37.47 11.50
C SER A 7 -11.12 -36.96 11.78
N ASN A 8 -10.45 -36.25 10.92
CA ASN A 8 -9.15 -35.58 11.14
C ASN A 8 -9.22 -34.05 11.12
N LEU A 9 -10.40 -33.49 10.95
CA LEU A 9 -10.57 -32.02 10.92
C LEU A 9 -11.02 -31.50 12.29
N ARG A 10 -10.34 -30.45 12.75
CA ARG A 10 -10.69 -29.70 13.97
C ARG A 10 -11.36 -28.41 13.55
N MET A 11 -12.57 -28.18 14.04
CA MET A 11 -13.35 -26.98 13.74
C MET A 11 -13.73 -26.28 15.04
N VAL A 12 -13.87 -24.95 15.00
CA VAL A 12 -14.32 -24.18 16.13
C VAL A 12 -15.82 -23.89 15.99
N LEU A 13 -16.61 -24.28 16.98
CA LEU A 13 -18.02 -23.91 17.08
C LEU A 13 -18.13 -22.49 17.60
N GLU A 14 -18.64 -21.58 16.80
CA GLU A 14 -18.88 -20.18 17.20
C GLU A 14 -20.25 -19.97 17.85
N GLY A 15 -21.26 -20.71 17.39
CA GLY A 15 -22.60 -20.60 17.97
C GLY A 15 -23.60 -21.51 17.28
N ILE A 16 -24.77 -21.66 17.92
CA ILE A 16 -25.93 -22.39 17.38
C ILE A 16 -27.14 -21.46 17.51
N GLN A 17 -27.88 -21.30 16.42
CA GLN A 17 -29.10 -20.49 16.39
C GLN A 17 -30.19 -21.25 15.61
N GLY A 18 -31.15 -21.83 16.35
CA GLY A 18 -32.18 -22.67 15.77
C GLY A 18 -31.59 -23.89 15.06
N ASP A 19 -31.87 -24.06 13.78
CA ASP A 19 -31.36 -25.17 12.95
C ASP A 19 -30.02 -24.85 12.27
N ARG A 20 -29.39 -23.70 12.57
CA ARG A 20 -28.13 -23.26 11.96
C ARG A 20 -26.98 -23.34 12.96
N VAL A 21 -25.90 -24.00 12.55
CA VAL A 21 -24.66 -24.13 13.30
C VAL A 21 -23.57 -23.32 12.61
N TYR A 22 -22.97 -22.39 13.34
CA TYR A 22 -21.88 -21.54 12.86
C TYR A 22 -20.57 -22.16 13.24
N LEU A 23 -19.81 -22.56 12.22
CA LEU A 23 -18.51 -23.22 12.36
C LEU A 23 -17.41 -22.35 11.75
N ASN A 24 -16.26 -22.29 12.40
CA ASN A 24 -15.06 -21.77 11.82
C ASN A 24 -14.11 -22.92 11.46
N ASP A 25 -14.01 -23.16 10.17
CA ASP A 25 -13.18 -24.21 9.57
C ASP A 25 -11.80 -23.61 9.23
N PRO A 26 -10.70 -24.13 9.76
CA PRO A 26 -9.37 -23.59 9.49
C PRO A 26 -8.97 -23.68 8.00
N ALA A 27 -9.61 -24.54 7.20
CA ALA A 27 -9.30 -24.68 5.77
C ALA A 27 -10.11 -23.74 4.87
N VAL A 28 -11.39 -23.49 5.23
CA VAL A 28 -12.35 -22.78 4.36
C VAL A 28 -12.84 -21.46 5.00
N GLY A 29 -12.61 -21.27 6.31
CA GLY A 29 -13.09 -20.14 7.07
C GLY A 29 -14.47 -20.35 7.68
N ARG A 30 -15.19 -19.26 7.96
CA ARG A 30 -16.51 -19.30 8.58
C ARG A 30 -17.54 -19.88 7.63
N ARG A 31 -18.28 -20.89 8.08
CA ARG A 31 -19.39 -21.50 7.33
C ARG A 31 -20.58 -21.82 8.24
N THR A 32 -21.76 -21.85 7.64
CA THR A 32 -23.00 -22.24 8.32
C THR A 32 -23.46 -23.58 7.77
N VAL A 33 -23.76 -24.51 8.66
CA VAL A 33 -24.30 -25.84 8.31
C VAL A 33 -25.63 -26.07 9.02
N SER A 34 -26.45 -26.98 8.49
CA SER A 34 -27.69 -27.39 9.17
C SER A 34 -27.37 -28.25 10.40
N TRP A 35 -28.30 -28.26 11.37
CA TRP A 35 -28.13 -29.09 12.57
C TRP A 35 -28.07 -30.59 12.23
N THR A 36 -28.79 -31.00 11.20
CA THR A 36 -28.78 -32.40 10.70
C THR A 36 -27.43 -32.79 10.11
N ASP A 37 -26.83 -31.94 9.28
CA ASP A 37 -25.50 -32.18 8.68
C ASP A 37 -24.40 -32.15 9.75
N PHE A 38 -24.54 -31.24 10.70
CA PHE A 38 -23.65 -31.17 11.84
C PHE A 38 -23.68 -32.45 12.66
N LYS A 39 -24.88 -32.95 13.03
CA LYS A 39 -25.03 -34.22 13.78
C LYS A 39 -24.42 -35.42 13.07
N GLY A 40 -24.65 -35.54 11.74
CA GLY A 40 -24.09 -36.62 10.94
C GLY A 40 -22.57 -36.57 10.81
N SER A 41 -21.99 -35.45 11.10
CA SER A 41 -20.56 -35.18 10.94
C SER A 41 -19.80 -35.11 12.27
N TYR A 42 -20.50 -34.98 13.37
CA TYR A 42 -19.93 -34.81 14.71
C TYR A 42 -19.49 -36.18 15.27
N THR A 43 -18.27 -36.28 15.77
CA THR A 43 -17.69 -37.51 16.32
C THR A 43 -18.04 -37.76 17.80
N GLY A 44 -18.77 -36.85 18.43
CA GLY A 44 -19.12 -36.94 19.86
C GLY A 44 -18.08 -36.30 20.81
N ILE A 45 -16.95 -35.84 20.29
CA ILE A 45 -15.89 -35.23 21.10
C ILE A 45 -15.90 -33.71 20.94
N ALA A 46 -16.11 -32.98 22.03
CA ALA A 46 -15.98 -31.53 22.09
C ALA A 46 -15.02 -31.14 23.21
N MET A 47 -14.16 -30.17 22.95
CA MET A 47 -13.27 -29.61 23.93
C MET A 47 -13.70 -28.15 24.19
N GLU A 48 -14.08 -27.85 25.42
CA GLU A 48 -14.37 -26.49 25.85
C GLU A 48 -13.10 -25.85 26.41
N ILE A 49 -12.69 -24.71 25.83
CA ILE A 49 -11.53 -23.96 26.29
C ILE A 49 -12.04 -22.68 26.94
N ARG A 50 -11.77 -22.50 28.22
CA ARG A 50 -12.06 -21.30 28.99
C ARG A 50 -10.76 -20.61 29.40
N PRO A 51 -10.74 -19.25 29.40
CA PRO A 51 -9.58 -18.55 29.94
C PRO A 51 -9.39 -18.89 31.43
N GLY A 52 -8.18 -19.28 31.81
CA GLY A 52 -7.80 -19.51 33.20
C GLY A 52 -7.57 -18.18 33.93
N GLU A 53 -7.38 -18.25 35.28
CA GLU A 53 -7.18 -17.07 36.12
C GLU A 53 -5.95 -16.22 35.71
N ASN A 54 -4.94 -16.85 35.11
CA ASN A 54 -3.72 -16.19 34.65
C ASN A 54 -3.73 -15.88 33.14
N PHE A 55 -4.89 -16.01 32.48
CA PHE A 55 -4.99 -15.74 31.07
C PHE A 55 -4.86 -14.24 30.77
N GLN A 56 -3.79 -13.87 30.08
CA GLN A 56 -3.63 -12.53 29.53
C GLN A 56 -3.98 -12.60 28.03
N PRO A 57 -4.99 -11.83 27.56
CA PRO A 57 -5.31 -11.79 26.15
C PRO A 57 -4.11 -11.24 25.38
N MET A 58 -3.42 -12.11 24.65
CA MET A 58 -2.34 -11.76 23.77
C MET A 58 -2.90 -11.62 22.34
N GLY A 59 -2.59 -10.53 21.71
CA GLY A 59 -2.95 -10.23 20.33
C GLY A 59 -3.29 -8.75 20.19
N HIS A 60 -2.40 -8.00 19.59
CA HIS A 60 -2.69 -6.63 19.17
C HIS A 60 -3.28 -6.69 17.76
N ARG A 61 -4.41 -6.00 17.55
CA ARG A 61 -4.87 -5.70 16.20
C ARG A 61 -3.76 -4.92 15.51
N TYR A 62 -3.20 -5.54 14.48
CA TYR A 62 -2.14 -4.92 13.69
C TYR A 62 -2.69 -3.66 13.00
N ASN A 63 -2.19 -2.50 13.40
CA ASN A 63 -2.58 -1.23 12.83
C ASN A 63 -1.61 -0.89 11.71
N VAL A 64 -1.95 -1.30 10.48
CA VAL A 64 -1.14 -1.09 9.27
C VAL A 64 -0.74 0.38 9.12
N LEU A 65 -1.69 1.31 9.33
CA LEU A 65 -1.43 2.75 9.21
C LEU A 65 -0.38 3.26 10.20
N LYS A 66 -0.37 2.75 11.43
CA LYS A 66 0.61 3.14 12.45
C LYS A 66 2.00 2.62 12.11
N ASP A 67 2.07 1.42 11.56
CA ASP A 67 3.33 0.79 11.17
C ASP A 67 3.95 1.50 9.94
N VAL A 68 3.11 1.81 8.95
CA VAL A 68 3.48 2.65 7.80
C VAL A 68 3.99 4.00 8.25
N GLY A 69 3.25 4.68 9.13
CA GLY A 69 3.64 5.98 9.67
C GLY A 69 4.97 5.92 10.42
N SER A 70 5.21 4.87 11.21
CA SER A 70 6.47 4.70 11.94
C SER A 70 7.67 4.49 11.01
N LYS A 71 7.50 3.71 9.94
CA LYS A 71 8.53 3.50 8.91
C LYS A 71 8.83 4.77 8.12
N LEU A 72 7.80 5.54 7.74
CA LEU A 72 7.96 6.85 7.10
C LEU A 72 8.72 7.83 7.99
N TRP A 73 8.42 7.84 9.29
CA TRP A 73 9.10 8.71 10.25
C TRP A 73 10.56 8.32 10.49
N GLN A 74 10.86 7.02 10.43
CA GLN A 74 12.21 6.49 10.57
C GLN A 74 13.13 6.95 9.42
N ASP A 75 12.59 7.02 8.20
CA ASP A 75 13.31 7.45 6.99
C ASP A 75 12.91 8.88 6.54
N LYS A 76 12.63 9.77 7.48
CA LYS A 76 12.16 11.16 7.23
C LYS A 76 13.00 11.93 6.21
N TRP A 77 14.29 11.68 6.16
CA TRP A 77 15.19 12.33 5.19
C TRP A 77 14.95 11.88 3.75
N ALA A 78 14.66 10.59 3.55
CA ALA A 78 14.29 10.07 2.24
C ALA A 78 12.95 10.63 1.78
N VAL A 79 11.97 10.69 2.69
CA VAL A 79 10.65 11.29 2.42
C VAL A 79 10.79 12.77 2.07
N LEU A 80 11.55 13.54 2.86
CA LEU A 80 11.80 14.95 2.61
C LEU A 80 12.47 15.17 1.25
N PHE A 81 13.46 14.34 0.91
CA PHE A 81 14.15 14.43 -0.37
C PHE A 81 13.22 14.17 -1.56
N VAL A 82 12.36 13.15 -1.48
CA VAL A 82 11.36 12.85 -2.51
C VAL A 82 10.34 13.99 -2.64
N LEU A 83 9.92 14.60 -1.51
CA LEU A 83 9.03 15.76 -1.51
C LEU A 83 9.68 16.97 -2.18
N LEU A 84 10.95 17.25 -1.91
CA LEU A 84 11.68 18.36 -2.54
C LEU A 84 11.83 18.17 -4.04
N ILE A 85 12.14 16.94 -4.49
CA ILE A 85 12.18 16.62 -5.92
C ILE A 85 10.79 16.78 -6.54
N GLY A 86 9.73 16.31 -5.86
CA GLY A 86 8.35 16.47 -6.31
C GLY A 86 7.96 17.95 -6.50
N LEU A 87 8.36 18.80 -5.56
CA LEU A 87 8.15 20.24 -5.66
C LEU A 87 8.93 20.87 -6.83
N GLY A 88 10.16 20.43 -7.08
CA GLY A 88 10.92 20.83 -8.26
C GLY A 88 10.25 20.42 -9.58
N MET A 89 9.69 19.19 -9.62
CA MET A 89 8.93 18.71 -10.77
C MET A 89 7.65 19.53 -11.01
N LEU A 90 6.97 19.94 -9.94
CA LEU A 90 5.80 20.85 -10.03
C LEU A 90 6.14 22.16 -10.74
N VAL A 91 7.26 22.77 -10.39
CA VAL A 91 7.71 24.01 -11.04
C VAL A 91 7.94 23.79 -12.55
N CYS A 92 8.58 22.69 -12.93
CA CYS A 92 8.79 22.35 -14.33
C CYS A 92 7.46 22.08 -15.07
N GLN A 93 6.50 21.44 -14.41
CA GLN A 93 5.17 21.17 -14.97
C GLN A 93 4.37 22.46 -15.19
N LEU A 94 4.48 23.43 -14.27
CA LEU A 94 3.85 24.74 -14.42
C LEU A 94 4.48 25.59 -15.54
N ALA A 95 5.77 25.43 -15.76
CA ALA A 95 6.45 26.15 -16.83
C ALA A 95 5.94 25.73 -18.22
N SER A 96 5.53 24.46 -18.41
CA SER A 96 5.08 23.92 -19.70
C SER A 96 3.85 24.64 -20.30
N PRO A 97 2.72 24.80 -19.58
CA PRO A 97 1.57 25.55 -20.12
C PRO A 97 1.85 27.04 -20.34
N VAL A 98 2.65 27.66 -19.47
CA VAL A 98 3.04 29.06 -19.64
C VAL A 98 3.87 29.25 -20.90
N MET A 99 4.85 28.41 -21.13
CA MET A 99 5.67 28.45 -22.35
C MET A 99 4.84 28.18 -23.62
N SER A 100 3.87 27.25 -23.54
CA SER A 100 2.94 26.99 -24.63
C SER A 100 2.05 28.21 -24.95
N GLN A 101 1.59 28.91 -23.92
CA GLN A 101 0.81 30.14 -24.10
C GLN A 101 1.65 31.27 -24.76
N ILE A 102 2.86 31.50 -24.30
CA ILE A 102 3.78 32.48 -24.90
C ILE A 102 4.05 32.15 -26.36
N PHE A 103 4.21 30.83 -26.68
CA PHE A 103 4.40 30.40 -28.07
C PHE A 103 3.20 30.76 -28.95
N LEU A 104 1.99 30.52 -28.48
CA LEU A 104 0.76 30.75 -29.24
C LEU A 104 0.44 32.24 -29.37
N ASP A 105 0.55 33.01 -28.27
CA ASP A 105 0.07 34.38 -28.20
C ASP A 105 1.09 35.40 -28.73
N ASP A 106 2.39 35.15 -28.56
CA ASP A 106 3.43 36.12 -28.87
C ASP A 106 4.24 35.77 -30.13
N ILE A 107 4.57 34.48 -30.31
CA ILE A 107 5.40 34.06 -31.45
C ILE A 107 4.53 33.78 -32.68
N LEU A 108 3.47 32.99 -32.53
CA LEU A 108 2.63 32.57 -33.67
C LEU A 108 1.84 33.77 -34.25
N THR A 109 1.47 34.74 -33.41
CA THR A 109 0.81 35.98 -33.83
C THR A 109 1.79 37.02 -34.41
N GLY A 110 3.10 36.73 -34.44
CA GLY A 110 4.13 37.59 -35.01
C GLY A 110 4.48 38.84 -34.21
N LYS A 111 4.07 38.95 -32.95
CA LYS A 111 4.39 40.12 -32.08
C LYS A 111 5.88 40.17 -31.72
N HIS A 112 6.47 39.01 -31.41
CA HIS A 112 7.86 38.87 -30.96
C HIS A 112 8.55 37.66 -31.56
N PRO A 113 8.85 37.64 -32.87
CA PRO A 113 9.48 36.47 -33.51
C PRO A 113 10.90 36.19 -32.97
N ASP A 114 11.59 37.21 -32.48
CA ASP A 114 12.95 37.12 -31.93
C ASP A 114 13.03 36.23 -30.65
N TRP A 115 11.90 36.01 -29.97
CA TRP A 115 11.84 35.22 -28.75
C TRP A 115 11.83 33.70 -29.01
N MET A 116 11.65 33.30 -30.25
CA MET A 116 11.53 31.88 -30.64
C MET A 116 12.73 31.04 -30.15
N VAL A 117 13.95 31.51 -30.35
CA VAL A 117 15.17 30.75 -29.95
C VAL A 117 15.26 30.63 -28.43
N ASN A 118 15.00 31.75 -27.71
CA ASN A 118 15.05 31.75 -26.24
C ASN A 118 13.97 30.87 -25.64
N LEU A 119 12.76 30.87 -26.21
CA LEU A 119 11.68 30.00 -25.77
C LEU A 119 11.99 28.51 -26.01
N MET A 120 12.54 28.16 -27.19
CA MET A 120 12.96 26.81 -27.47
C MET A 120 14.06 26.33 -26.52
N LEU A 121 15.02 27.18 -26.20
CA LEU A 121 16.05 26.86 -25.19
C LEU A 121 15.44 26.66 -23.81
N ALA A 122 14.52 27.51 -23.37
CA ALA A 122 13.83 27.39 -22.11
C ALA A 122 12.99 26.09 -22.02
N MET A 123 12.25 25.75 -23.08
CA MET A 123 11.48 24.51 -23.19
C MET A 123 12.38 23.28 -23.12
N THR A 124 13.49 23.29 -23.86
CA THR A 124 14.47 22.18 -23.85
C THR A 124 15.10 22.02 -22.49
N LEU A 125 15.50 23.12 -21.84
CA LEU A 125 16.08 23.12 -20.51
C LEU A 125 15.09 22.58 -19.46
N SER A 126 13.84 23.01 -19.51
CA SER A 126 12.76 22.52 -18.63
C SER A 126 12.51 21.03 -18.85
N PHE A 127 12.52 20.55 -20.09
CA PHE A 127 12.37 19.14 -20.40
C PHE A 127 13.53 18.29 -19.85
N VAL A 128 14.76 18.72 -20.06
CA VAL A 128 15.95 18.03 -19.54
C VAL A 128 15.95 18.02 -18.01
N LEU A 129 15.63 19.15 -17.39
CA LEU A 129 15.57 19.27 -15.94
C LEU A 129 14.48 18.35 -15.34
N SER A 130 13.29 18.32 -15.94
CA SER A 130 12.21 17.43 -15.51
C SER A 130 12.58 15.95 -15.66
N GLY A 131 13.31 15.59 -16.72
CA GLY A 131 13.85 14.25 -16.93
C GLY A 131 14.85 13.84 -15.86
N ILE A 132 15.79 14.74 -15.51
CA ILE A 132 16.75 14.50 -14.42
C ILE A 132 16.06 14.34 -13.08
N LEU A 133 15.11 15.23 -12.75
CA LEU A 133 14.35 15.14 -11.50
C LEU A 133 13.53 13.85 -11.42
N SER A 134 12.88 13.44 -12.51
CA SER A 134 12.13 12.19 -12.60
C SER A 134 13.03 10.96 -12.38
N PHE A 135 14.21 10.96 -12.99
CA PHE A 135 15.20 9.90 -12.77
C PHE A 135 15.65 9.84 -11.32
N MET A 136 15.99 10.98 -10.71
CA MET A 136 16.39 11.06 -9.30
C MET A 136 15.28 10.58 -8.36
N ARG A 137 14.04 10.97 -8.63
CA ARG A 137 12.85 10.50 -7.88
C ARG A 137 12.73 8.98 -7.95
N SER A 138 12.74 8.41 -9.15
CA SER A 138 12.62 6.96 -9.36
C SER A 138 13.76 6.21 -8.68
N TRP A 139 14.98 6.68 -8.83
CA TRP A 139 16.14 6.08 -8.19
C TRP A 139 16.05 6.08 -6.67
N CYS A 140 15.65 7.20 -6.08
CA CYS A 140 15.48 7.32 -4.63
C CYS A 140 14.37 6.38 -4.11
N LEU A 141 13.21 6.34 -4.79
CA LEU A 141 12.08 5.48 -4.43
C LEU A 141 12.45 4.00 -4.52
N THR A 142 13.17 3.59 -5.58
CA THR A 142 13.63 2.20 -5.75
C THR A 142 14.59 1.81 -4.62
N ARG A 143 15.56 2.66 -4.29
CA ARG A 143 16.50 2.40 -3.19
C ARG A 143 15.79 2.30 -1.83
N TRP A 144 14.81 3.14 -1.62
CA TRP A 144 14.01 3.09 -0.39
C TRP A 144 13.16 1.82 -0.31
N GLN A 145 12.55 1.42 -1.43
CA GLN A 145 11.82 0.15 -1.54
C GLN A 145 12.72 -1.05 -1.25
N GLU A 146 13.90 -1.11 -1.87
CA GLU A 146 14.87 -2.18 -1.63
C GLU A 146 15.26 -2.28 -0.14
N LYS A 147 15.52 -1.14 0.51
CA LYS A 147 15.87 -1.08 1.94
C LYS A 147 14.75 -1.67 2.81
N ILE A 148 13.49 -1.27 2.57
CA ILE A 148 12.33 -1.77 3.33
C ILE A 148 12.15 -3.27 3.09
N THR A 149 12.19 -3.71 1.82
CA THR A 149 12.03 -5.12 1.44
C THR A 149 13.08 -6.00 2.12
N LEU A 150 14.34 -5.59 2.10
CA LEU A 150 15.44 -6.34 2.75
C LEU A 150 15.25 -6.41 4.27
N ALA A 151 14.88 -5.31 4.90
CA ALA A 151 14.66 -5.27 6.35
C ALA A 151 13.49 -6.17 6.78
N ASP A 152 12.36 -6.09 6.07
CA ASP A 152 11.16 -6.87 6.38
C ASP A 152 11.36 -8.36 6.07
N SER A 153 11.95 -8.69 4.92
CA SER A 153 12.27 -10.08 4.56
C SER A 153 13.27 -10.70 5.54
N SER A 154 14.31 -9.98 5.92
CA SER A 154 15.28 -10.44 6.91
C SER A 154 14.62 -10.70 8.27
N SER A 155 13.77 -9.79 8.73
CA SER A 155 13.01 -9.94 9.99
C SER A 155 12.07 -11.15 9.94
N PHE A 156 11.38 -11.35 8.81
CA PHE A 156 10.48 -12.47 8.58
C PHE A 156 11.25 -13.81 8.63
N PHE A 157 12.35 -13.94 7.88
CA PHE A 157 13.16 -15.16 7.87
C PHE A 157 13.79 -15.43 9.23
N TRP A 158 14.27 -14.40 9.92
CA TRP A 158 14.81 -14.53 11.27
C TRP A 158 13.76 -15.03 12.27
N HIS A 159 12.53 -14.54 12.17
CA HIS A 159 11.42 -15.04 12.97
C HIS A 159 11.08 -16.48 12.62
N LEU A 160 11.04 -16.81 11.33
CA LEU A 160 10.73 -18.15 10.83
C LEU A 160 11.75 -19.17 11.37
N LEU A 161 13.05 -18.86 11.33
CA LEU A 161 14.11 -19.76 11.81
C LEU A 161 14.05 -20.03 13.32
N LYS A 162 13.38 -19.17 14.10
CA LYS A 162 13.18 -19.36 15.54
C LYS A 162 11.96 -20.22 15.89
N LEU A 163 11.13 -20.58 14.91
CA LEU A 163 9.95 -21.41 15.15
C LEU A 163 10.32 -22.87 15.40
N PRO A 164 9.58 -23.57 16.29
CA PRO A 164 9.81 -24.97 16.55
C PRO A 164 9.49 -25.85 15.32
N MET A 165 10.14 -27.03 15.27
CA MET A 165 10.02 -27.96 14.14
C MET A 165 8.57 -28.41 13.87
N ASP A 166 7.75 -28.51 14.91
CA ASP A 166 6.33 -28.89 14.82
C ASP A 166 5.50 -27.93 13.95
N PHE A 167 5.92 -26.68 13.85
CA PHE A 167 5.29 -25.69 12.97
C PHE A 167 5.48 -26.07 11.49
N PHE A 168 6.68 -26.54 11.12
CA PHE A 168 7.00 -26.89 9.74
C PHE A 168 6.37 -28.21 9.29
N GLN A 169 6.16 -29.16 10.22
CA GLN A 169 5.52 -30.44 9.91
C GLN A 169 4.03 -30.30 9.56
N GLN A 170 3.39 -29.22 10.03
CA GLN A 170 1.96 -29.00 9.82
C GLN A 170 1.65 -28.09 8.62
N ARG A 171 2.65 -27.57 7.92
CA ARG A 171 2.48 -26.62 6.82
C ARG A 171 3.29 -26.99 5.60
N PHE A 172 2.72 -26.70 4.42
CA PHE A 172 3.42 -26.87 3.16
C PHE A 172 4.46 -25.76 2.95
N ALA A 173 5.63 -26.13 2.44
CA ALA A 173 6.70 -25.17 2.14
C ALA A 173 6.25 -24.04 1.20
N GLY A 174 5.33 -24.34 0.25
CA GLY A 174 4.74 -23.36 -0.65
C GLY A 174 3.89 -22.30 0.04
N GLU A 175 3.20 -22.65 1.15
CA GLU A 175 2.44 -21.64 1.93
C GLU A 175 3.38 -20.65 2.62
N ILE A 176 4.51 -21.12 3.12
CA ILE A 176 5.52 -20.26 3.75
C ILE A 176 6.16 -19.35 2.70
N ALA A 177 6.49 -19.89 1.53
CA ALA A 177 7.05 -19.12 0.42
C ALA A 177 6.09 -18.04 -0.09
N SER A 178 4.79 -18.34 -0.22
CA SER A 178 3.79 -17.35 -0.63
C SER A 178 3.64 -16.20 0.38
N ARG A 179 3.76 -16.48 1.68
CA ARG A 179 3.73 -15.42 2.71
C ARG A 179 4.96 -14.51 2.63
N ALA A 180 6.13 -15.03 2.27
CA ALA A 180 7.31 -14.22 2.04
C ALA A 180 7.10 -13.26 0.86
N SER A 181 6.53 -13.73 -0.26
CA SER A 181 6.24 -12.88 -1.43
C SER A 181 5.17 -11.81 -1.16
N PHE A 182 4.20 -12.06 -0.28
CA PHE A 182 3.26 -11.03 0.18
C PHE A 182 3.97 -9.90 0.92
N THR A 183 4.98 -10.20 1.72
CA THR A 183 5.77 -9.18 2.43
C THR A 183 6.49 -8.25 1.44
N GLU A 184 7.06 -8.79 0.37
CA GLU A 184 7.67 -8.02 -0.72
C GLU A 184 6.65 -7.13 -1.43
N SER A 185 5.47 -7.68 -1.73
CA SER A 185 4.39 -6.93 -2.38
C SER A 185 3.88 -5.76 -1.52
N ILE A 186 3.75 -5.98 -0.21
CA ILE A 186 3.35 -4.92 0.74
C ILE A 186 4.43 -3.84 0.81
N ALA A 187 5.70 -4.20 0.89
CA ALA A 187 6.80 -3.25 0.89
C ALA A 187 6.85 -2.41 -0.39
N ALA A 188 6.61 -3.03 -1.56
CA ALA A 188 6.54 -2.34 -2.85
C ALA A 188 5.39 -1.32 -2.91
N VAL A 189 4.21 -1.70 -2.43
CA VAL A 189 3.04 -0.80 -2.39
C VAL A 189 3.28 0.36 -1.42
N LEU A 190 3.87 0.09 -0.25
CA LEU A 190 4.09 1.11 0.77
C LEU A 190 5.11 2.16 0.34
N SER A 191 6.25 1.71 -0.19
CA SER A 191 7.37 2.60 -0.51
C SER A 191 7.27 3.23 -1.90
N GLY A 192 6.65 2.54 -2.86
CA GLY A 192 6.49 3.04 -4.21
C GLY A 192 5.15 3.74 -4.43
N SER A 193 4.07 2.97 -4.48
CA SER A 193 2.76 3.48 -4.87
C SER A 193 2.14 4.45 -3.88
N ALA A 194 2.30 4.24 -2.56
CA ALA A 194 1.73 5.15 -1.56
C ALA A 194 2.44 6.52 -1.56
N ALA A 195 3.77 6.53 -1.70
CA ALA A 195 4.53 7.78 -1.77
C ALA A 195 4.22 8.56 -3.05
N THR A 196 4.10 7.88 -4.20
CA THR A 196 3.70 8.53 -5.46
C THR A 196 2.27 9.04 -5.40
N CYS A 197 1.30 8.25 -4.92
CA CYS A 197 -0.09 8.69 -4.74
C CYS A 197 -0.21 9.94 -3.87
N LEU A 198 0.54 10.02 -2.77
CA LEU A 198 0.56 11.20 -1.92
C LEU A 198 1.05 12.44 -2.68
N LEU A 199 2.16 12.31 -3.39
CA LEU A 199 2.71 13.41 -4.19
C LEU A 199 1.77 13.83 -5.32
N ASP A 200 1.18 12.86 -6.03
CA ASP A 200 0.25 13.12 -7.12
C ASP A 200 -1.05 13.76 -6.60
N PHE A 201 -1.51 13.38 -5.40
CA PHE A 201 -2.64 14.02 -4.73
C PHE A 201 -2.35 15.51 -4.40
N PHE A 202 -1.19 15.80 -3.81
CA PHE A 202 -0.80 17.19 -3.54
C PHE A 202 -0.62 17.99 -4.83
N THR A 203 -0.08 17.37 -5.87
CA THR A 203 0.05 17.98 -7.19
C THR A 203 -1.31 18.31 -7.79
N ALA A 204 -2.24 17.37 -7.75
CA ALA A 204 -3.61 17.57 -8.24
C ALA A 204 -4.33 18.69 -7.46
N LEU A 205 -4.19 18.71 -6.14
CA LEU A 205 -4.79 19.72 -5.27
C LEU A 205 -4.22 21.12 -5.56
N PHE A 206 -2.93 21.20 -5.84
CA PHE A 206 -2.26 22.44 -6.21
C PHE A 206 -2.73 22.95 -7.58
N PHE A 207 -2.84 22.07 -8.59
CA PHE A 207 -3.39 22.45 -9.89
C PHE A 207 -4.86 22.87 -9.80
N LEU A 208 -5.64 22.19 -8.98
CA LEU A 208 -7.04 22.54 -8.74
C LEU A 208 -7.17 23.92 -8.09
N PHE A 209 -6.30 24.25 -7.14
CA PHE A 209 -6.23 25.57 -6.55
C PHE A 209 -5.88 26.65 -7.59
N LEU A 210 -4.86 26.41 -8.42
CA LEU A 210 -4.49 27.29 -9.52
C LEU A 210 -5.64 27.51 -10.51
N LEU A 211 -6.33 26.43 -10.89
CA LEU A 211 -7.46 26.50 -11.82
C LEU A 211 -8.63 27.30 -11.23
N TYR A 212 -8.86 27.18 -9.92
CA TYR A 212 -9.87 27.94 -9.20
C TYR A 212 -9.57 29.45 -9.20
N GLU A 213 -8.31 29.83 -8.98
CA GLU A 213 -7.87 31.25 -9.01
C GLU A 213 -7.99 31.84 -10.41
N TYR A 214 -7.75 31.02 -11.46
CA TYR A 214 -7.81 31.48 -12.85
C TYR A 214 -9.25 31.61 -13.38
N SER A 215 -10.11 30.64 -13.09
CA SER A 215 -11.53 30.65 -13.48
C SER A 215 -12.34 29.61 -12.68
N PRO A 216 -13.19 30.08 -11.73
CA PRO A 216 -14.06 29.19 -10.94
C PRO A 216 -15.00 28.33 -11.78
N SER A 217 -15.47 28.86 -12.91
CA SER A 217 -16.39 28.16 -13.82
C SER A 217 -15.74 26.96 -14.50
N LEU A 218 -14.46 27.09 -14.91
CA LEU A 218 -13.70 26.01 -15.54
C LEU A 218 -13.32 24.92 -14.53
N THR A 219 -13.09 25.28 -13.27
CA THR A 219 -12.78 24.33 -12.21
C THR A 219 -13.93 23.35 -11.98
N VAL A 220 -15.17 23.83 -12.00
CA VAL A 220 -16.37 22.99 -11.80
C VAL A 220 -16.61 22.02 -12.96
N ILE A 221 -16.16 22.38 -14.17
CA ILE A 221 -16.32 21.52 -15.36
C ILE A 221 -15.18 20.48 -15.46
N GLY A 222 -14.00 20.79 -14.91
CA GLY A 222 -12.81 19.94 -15.01
C GLY A 222 -12.65 18.91 -13.89
N VAL A 223 -13.46 18.97 -12.82
CA VAL A 223 -13.53 18.03 -11.71
C VAL A 223 -14.76 17.16 -11.84
#